data_a8566300be0fce1ceed78fede42bdbd9
#
_entry.id   a8566300be0fce1ceed78fede42bdbd9
#
_cell.length_a   1.000
_cell.length_b   1.000
_cell.length_c   1.000
_cell.angle_alpha   90.00
_cell.angle_beta   90.00
_cell.angle_gamma   90.00
#
_symmetry.space_group_name_H-M   'P 1'
#
loop_
_entity.id
_entity.type
_entity.pdbx_description
1 polymer ?
#
loop_
_entity_poly.entity_id
_entity_poly.type
_entity_poly.pdbx_seq_one_letter_code
_entity_poly.pdbx_strand_id
1 'polypeptide(L)'
;MTANGSAIVAFKASESLRRRQTQVVREWFKSVIDSLGLASLESFPTQEFASCLPGLIAQIAKSLTDPSADFSASFESGTLAAKMATLRREDPSVANIIDDYSALKRQIVAAVAAELRASDIAVLEMAQRLDEGFYQLLSAGIEAFIEQHSVELQYQANTDPLTGLYNVRYFRQQLHRNLELYKRYRIPFSLLMMDLDRLKQLNDACGHQEGDRALRHLAGVICEEKRETDIAVRYGGDEFFLVLPGTVTGDAERLATRIRHRVQALNLRTGGREMTGVSIGVVCCPADGADVGALRAKADRALYLAKAIGGGAVARYRDFSLQPQVVF
;
A
#
# COMPACT_ATOMS: atom_id res chain seq x y z
N MET A 1 13.82 18.86 -51.36
CA MET A 1 12.89 19.96 -50.95
C MET A 1 12.11 19.62 -49.67
N THR A 2 12.51 18.70 -48.86
CA THR A 2 11.69 18.12 -47.75
C THR A 2 12.03 18.65 -46.33
N ALA A 3 13.27 19.02 -46.04
CA ALA A 3 13.64 19.47 -44.70
C ALA A 3 13.11 20.87 -44.31
N ASN A 4 12.98 21.78 -45.29
CA ASN A 4 12.53 23.15 -45.03
C ASN A 4 11.00 23.22 -44.77
N GLY A 5 10.22 22.32 -45.36
CA GLY A 5 8.77 22.26 -45.19
C GLY A 5 8.38 21.74 -43.81
N SER A 6 9.04 20.71 -43.31
CA SER A 6 8.80 20.14 -41.99
C SER A 6 9.14 21.13 -40.86
N ALA A 7 10.25 21.86 -40.96
CA ALA A 7 10.62 22.90 -40.01
C ALA A 7 9.63 24.06 -39.92
N ILE A 8 9.05 24.50 -41.06
CA ILE A 8 8.04 25.56 -41.10
C ILE A 8 6.73 25.08 -40.47
N VAL A 9 6.32 23.83 -40.70
CA VAL A 9 5.11 23.24 -40.09
C VAL A 9 5.31 23.13 -38.57
N ALA A 10 6.45 22.64 -38.14
CA ALA A 10 6.82 22.54 -36.73
C ALA A 10 6.79 23.89 -36.01
N PHE A 11 7.36 24.91 -36.63
CA PHE A 11 7.35 26.27 -36.08
C PHE A 11 5.93 26.83 -35.98
N LYS A 12 5.10 26.70 -37.02
CA LYS A 12 3.70 27.15 -36.98
C LYS A 12 2.88 26.44 -35.93
N ALA A 13 3.04 25.12 -35.79
CA ALA A 13 2.38 24.32 -34.76
C ALA A 13 2.77 24.76 -33.33
N SER A 14 4.05 24.99 -33.10
CA SER A 14 4.58 25.48 -31.82
C SER A 14 4.02 26.87 -31.49
N GLU A 15 4.01 27.78 -32.47
CA GLU A 15 3.49 29.14 -32.30
C GLU A 15 1.97 29.15 -32.06
N SER A 16 1.21 28.33 -32.80
CA SER A 16 -0.24 28.17 -32.61
C SER A 16 -0.53 27.69 -31.18
N LEU A 17 0.20 26.69 -30.73
CA LEU A 17 0.02 26.13 -29.41
C LEU A 17 0.31 27.15 -28.28
N ARG A 18 1.38 27.95 -28.44
CA ARG A 18 1.70 29.04 -27.50
C ARG A 18 0.63 30.11 -27.45
N ARG A 19 0.13 30.56 -28.61
CA ARG A 19 -0.93 31.58 -28.68
C ARG A 19 -2.24 31.10 -28.09
N ARG A 20 -2.57 29.80 -28.22
CA ARG A 20 -3.82 29.20 -27.77
C ARG A 20 -3.72 28.51 -26.41
N GLN A 21 -2.61 28.63 -25.71
CA GLN A 21 -2.34 27.97 -24.43
C GLN A 21 -3.49 28.15 -23.45
N THR A 22 -3.94 29.34 -23.20
CA THR A 22 -5.07 29.63 -22.29
C THR A 22 -6.38 29.00 -22.74
N GLN A 23 -6.62 28.93 -24.04
CA GLN A 23 -7.80 28.27 -24.59
C GLN A 23 -7.73 26.77 -24.40
N VAL A 24 -6.58 26.14 -24.68
CA VAL A 24 -6.34 24.70 -24.47
C VAL A 24 -6.58 24.31 -23.01
N VAL A 25 -6.04 25.09 -22.07
CA VAL A 25 -6.26 24.87 -20.63
C VAL A 25 -7.75 24.97 -20.28
N ARG A 26 -8.45 25.98 -20.75
CA ARG A 26 -9.89 26.19 -20.49
C ARG A 26 -10.75 25.06 -21.03
N GLU A 27 -10.53 24.62 -22.27
CA GLU A 27 -11.30 23.54 -22.89
C GLU A 27 -10.99 22.19 -22.25
N TRP A 28 -9.74 21.99 -21.82
CA TRP A 28 -9.38 20.81 -21.04
C TRP A 28 -10.12 20.77 -19.71
N PHE A 29 -10.10 21.86 -18.93
CA PHE A 29 -10.85 21.95 -17.67
C PHE A 29 -12.33 21.66 -17.88
N LYS A 30 -12.95 22.25 -18.92
CA LYS A 30 -14.35 21.99 -19.25
C LYS A 30 -14.59 20.50 -19.51
N SER A 31 -13.75 19.87 -20.33
CA SER A 31 -13.87 18.43 -20.63
C SER A 31 -13.73 17.56 -19.38
N VAL A 32 -12.83 17.89 -18.47
CA VAL A 32 -12.63 17.14 -17.22
C VAL A 32 -13.80 17.37 -16.27
N ILE A 33 -14.23 18.62 -16.07
CA ILE A 33 -15.37 18.97 -15.21
C ILE A 33 -16.65 18.29 -15.70
N ASP A 34 -16.91 18.28 -17.01
CA ASP A 34 -18.08 17.61 -17.60
C ASP A 34 -18.05 16.07 -17.37
N SER A 35 -16.88 15.49 -17.14
CA SER A 35 -16.70 14.06 -16.83
C SER A 35 -16.78 13.73 -15.34
N LEU A 36 -16.69 14.72 -14.46
CA LEU A 36 -16.73 14.54 -13.01
C LEU A 36 -18.18 14.58 -12.49
N GLY A 37 -18.49 13.70 -11.50
CA GLY A 37 -19.72 13.82 -10.74
C GLY A 37 -19.71 15.05 -9.82
N LEU A 38 -20.89 15.53 -9.42
CA LEU A 38 -21.04 16.71 -8.55
C LEU A 38 -20.25 16.64 -7.25
N ALA A 39 -20.12 15.47 -6.65
CA ALA A 39 -19.39 15.25 -5.41
C ALA A 39 -17.86 15.47 -5.57
N SER A 40 -17.32 15.13 -6.74
CA SER A 40 -15.88 15.25 -7.02
C SER A 40 -15.45 16.66 -7.45
N LEU A 41 -16.40 17.55 -7.72
CA LEU A 41 -16.10 18.94 -8.15
C LEU A 41 -15.54 19.80 -7.01
N GLU A 42 -16.00 19.59 -5.77
CA GLU A 42 -15.57 20.36 -4.60
C GLU A 42 -14.12 20.05 -4.20
N SER A 43 -13.67 18.80 -4.45
CA SER A 43 -12.32 18.33 -4.13
C SER A 43 -11.33 18.44 -5.30
N PHE A 44 -11.79 18.86 -6.48
CA PHE A 44 -10.95 18.94 -7.68
C PHE A 44 -9.91 20.08 -7.57
N PRO A 45 -8.59 19.78 -7.64
CA PRO A 45 -7.51 20.73 -7.36
C PRO A 45 -7.26 21.68 -8.53
N THR A 46 -8.24 22.53 -8.83
CA THR A 46 -8.27 23.44 -9.97
C THR A 46 -7.06 24.40 -10.02
N GLN A 47 -6.62 24.91 -8.85
CA GLN A 47 -5.51 25.85 -8.76
C GLN A 47 -4.17 25.20 -9.11
N GLU A 48 -3.94 23.99 -8.65
CA GLU A 48 -2.72 23.23 -8.92
C GLU A 48 -2.61 22.91 -10.42
N PHE A 49 -3.68 22.46 -11.04
CA PHE A 49 -3.71 22.21 -12.48
C PHE A 49 -3.54 23.49 -13.28
N ALA A 50 -4.21 24.58 -12.90
CA ALA A 50 -4.08 25.86 -13.56
C ALA A 50 -2.65 26.41 -13.52
N SER A 51 -1.90 26.12 -12.46
CA SER A 51 -0.49 26.52 -12.34
C SER A 51 0.47 25.67 -13.17
N CYS A 52 0.16 24.38 -13.36
CA CYS A 52 1.06 23.41 -14.00
C CYS A 52 0.85 23.28 -15.51
N LEU A 53 -0.40 23.25 -15.98
CA LEU A 53 -0.74 23.00 -17.38
C LEU A 53 -0.11 23.99 -18.37
N PRO A 54 -0.02 25.30 -18.10
CA PRO A 54 0.66 26.22 -18.99
C PRO A 54 2.12 25.85 -19.24
N GLY A 55 2.86 25.47 -18.21
CA GLY A 55 4.25 25.00 -18.32
C GLY A 55 4.36 23.76 -19.20
N LEU A 56 3.46 22.80 -19.03
CA LEU A 56 3.39 21.58 -19.84
C LEU A 56 3.14 21.91 -21.32
N ILE A 57 2.16 22.74 -21.62
CA ILE A 57 1.83 23.12 -22.98
C ILE A 57 3.02 23.88 -23.63
N ALA A 58 3.69 24.74 -22.89
CA ALA A 58 4.88 25.45 -23.37
C ALA A 58 6.04 24.51 -23.72
N GLN A 59 6.22 23.45 -22.95
CA GLN A 59 7.24 22.43 -23.21
C GLN A 59 6.87 21.57 -24.41
N ILE A 60 5.62 21.15 -24.54
CA ILE A 60 5.13 20.45 -25.74
C ILE A 60 5.36 21.35 -26.98
N ALA A 61 5.05 22.63 -26.90
CA ALA A 61 5.30 23.57 -27.99
C ALA A 61 6.79 23.68 -28.36
N LYS A 62 7.70 23.63 -27.38
CA LYS A 62 9.15 23.64 -27.61
C LYS A 62 9.62 22.35 -28.27
N SER A 63 9.15 21.20 -27.85
CA SER A 63 9.56 19.90 -28.40
C SER A 63 9.12 19.70 -29.86
N LEU A 64 8.05 20.37 -30.30
CA LEU A 64 7.64 20.33 -31.70
C LEU A 64 8.71 20.92 -32.64
N THR A 65 9.50 21.89 -32.17
CA THR A 65 10.54 22.56 -32.96
C THR A 65 11.93 21.97 -32.75
N ASP A 66 12.13 21.21 -31.69
CA ASP A 66 13.41 20.60 -31.36
C ASP A 66 13.30 19.06 -31.41
N PRO A 67 13.84 18.42 -32.49
CA PRO A 67 13.80 16.96 -32.62
C PRO A 67 14.62 16.22 -31.54
N SER A 68 15.54 16.91 -30.88
CA SER A 68 16.39 16.34 -29.82
C SER A 68 15.79 16.53 -28.42
N ALA A 69 14.70 17.29 -28.32
CA ALA A 69 14.00 17.47 -27.06
C ALA A 69 13.34 16.15 -26.66
N ASP A 70 14.02 15.44 -25.78
CA ASP A 70 13.42 14.30 -25.10
C ASP A 70 12.28 14.80 -24.21
N PHE A 71 11.07 14.36 -24.49
CA PHE A 71 9.91 14.67 -23.67
C PHE A 71 10.09 14.21 -22.22
N SER A 72 10.88 13.17 -21.99
CA SER A 72 11.17 12.65 -20.64
C SER A 72 12.24 13.45 -19.92
N ALA A 73 13.28 13.93 -20.61
CA ALA A 73 14.44 14.62 -20.01
C ALA A 73 14.22 16.10 -19.75
N SER A 74 13.25 16.75 -20.47
CA SER A 74 12.92 18.17 -20.26
C SER A 74 12.04 18.40 -19.04
N PHE A 75 11.57 17.30 -18.48
CA PHE A 75 10.76 17.33 -17.29
C PHE A 75 11.67 16.91 -16.11
N GLU A 76 11.88 17.78 -15.21
CA GLU A 76 11.64 17.43 -13.81
C GLU A 76 10.20 16.87 -13.70
N SER A 77 9.87 16.06 -14.63
CA SER A 77 8.56 15.65 -15.14
C SER A 77 7.96 14.53 -14.31
N GLY A 78 8.77 13.85 -13.52
CA GLY A 78 8.21 13.05 -12.43
C GLY A 78 7.27 13.90 -11.56
N THR A 79 7.51 15.20 -11.45
CA THR A 79 6.70 16.10 -10.65
C THR A 79 5.36 16.46 -11.28
N LEU A 80 5.25 16.70 -12.59
CA LEU A 80 3.99 17.15 -13.17
C LEU A 80 3.08 16.00 -13.55
N ALA A 81 3.62 14.95 -14.15
CA ALA A 81 2.88 13.71 -14.38
C ALA A 81 2.46 13.07 -13.04
N ALA A 82 3.35 13.05 -12.03
CA ALA A 82 3.03 12.63 -10.68
C ALA A 82 1.97 13.54 -10.04
N LYS A 83 2.09 14.86 -10.18
CA LYS A 83 1.06 15.79 -9.71
C LYS A 83 -0.29 15.56 -10.40
N MET A 84 -0.34 15.39 -11.71
CA MET A 84 -1.59 15.09 -12.41
C MET A 84 -2.19 13.76 -11.92
N ALA A 85 -1.37 12.73 -11.72
CA ALA A 85 -1.82 11.44 -11.21
C ALA A 85 -2.30 11.49 -9.75
N THR A 86 -1.75 12.38 -8.93
CA THR A 86 -2.03 12.48 -7.49
C THR A 86 -3.13 13.47 -7.14
N LEU A 87 -3.51 14.32 -8.10
CA LEU A 87 -4.46 15.38 -7.84
C LEU A 87 -5.91 14.90 -7.73
N ARG A 88 -6.26 13.74 -8.29
CA ARG A 88 -7.57 13.10 -8.08
C ARG A 88 -7.57 12.26 -6.80
N ARG A 89 -7.65 12.91 -5.63
CA ARG A 89 -7.56 12.26 -4.33
C ARG A 89 -8.72 11.31 -3.99
N GLU A 90 -9.92 11.53 -4.52
CA GLU A 90 -11.12 10.76 -4.14
C GLU A 90 -11.39 9.54 -5.01
N ASP A 91 -10.85 9.49 -6.23
CA ASP A 91 -10.93 8.32 -7.11
C ASP A 91 -9.64 8.17 -7.94
N PRO A 92 -8.54 7.80 -7.30
CA PRO A 92 -7.27 7.61 -7.99
C PRO A 92 -7.33 6.31 -8.80
N SER A 93 -7.53 6.43 -10.11
CA SER A 93 -7.48 5.26 -11.01
C SER A 93 -6.62 5.53 -12.24
N VAL A 94 -5.98 4.48 -12.75
CA VAL A 94 -5.23 4.55 -14.01
C VAL A 94 -6.14 4.97 -15.18
N ALA A 95 -7.41 4.58 -15.15
CA ALA A 95 -8.39 4.97 -16.16
C ALA A 95 -8.58 6.49 -16.20
N ASN A 96 -8.74 7.13 -15.04
CA ASN A 96 -8.88 8.59 -14.95
C ASN A 96 -7.65 9.33 -15.46
N ILE A 97 -6.45 8.80 -15.21
CA ILE A 97 -5.22 9.36 -15.75
C ILE A 97 -5.22 9.30 -17.27
N ILE A 98 -5.57 8.15 -17.85
CA ILE A 98 -5.67 7.97 -19.30
C ILE A 98 -6.67 8.95 -19.92
N ASP A 99 -7.82 9.14 -19.29
CA ASP A 99 -8.87 10.04 -19.76
C ASP A 99 -8.43 11.51 -19.72
N ASP A 100 -7.76 11.95 -18.65
CA ASP A 100 -7.26 13.31 -18.50
C ASP A 100 -6.19 13.64 -19.55
N TYR A 101 -5.24 12.72 -19.78
CA TYR A 101 -4.22 12.88 -20.80
C TYR A 101 -4.80 12.82 -22.23
N SER A 102 -5.79 11.95 -22.46
CA SER A 102 -6.49 11.86 -23.74
C SER A 102 -7.28 13.14 -24.03
N ALA A 103 -7.91 13.74 -23.02
CA ALA A 103 -8.58 15.01 -23.14
C ALA A 103 -7.58 16.14 -23.50
N LEU A 104 -6.42 16.19 -22.80
CA LEU A 104 -5.38 17.19 -23.09
C LEU A 104 -4.84 17.03 -24.52
N LYS A 105 -4.55 15.81 -24.94
CA LYS A 105 -4.10 15.49 -26.30
C LYS A 105 -5.09 16.01 -27.33
N ARG A 106 -6.39 15.73 -27.17
CA ARG A 106 -7.44 16.22 -28.09
C ARG A 106 -7.42 17.75 -28.25
N GLN A 107 -7.28 18.49 -27.14
CA GLN A 107 -7.25 19.95 -27.19
C GLN A 107 -5.98 20.49 -27.84
N ILE A 108 -4.83 19.87 -27.60
CA ILE A 108 -3.56 20.25 -28.23
C ILE A 108 -3.60 19.97 -29.73
N VAL A 109 -4.06 18.79 -30.14
CA VAL A 109 -4.21 18.43 -31.56
C VAL A 109 -5.15 19.40 -32.25
N ALA A 110 -6.28 19.75 -31.64
CA ALA A 110 -7.23 20.73 -32.20
C ALA A 110 -6.59 22.13 -32.38
N ALA A 111 -5.81 22.58 -31.36
CA ALA A 111 -5.12 23.86 -31.42
C ALA A 111 -4.06 23.91 -32.55
N VAL A 112 -3.31 22.81 -32.73
CA VAL A 112 -2.31 22.69 -33.79
C VAL A 112 -2.97 22.56 -35.16
N ALA A 113 -3.99 21.75 -35.32
CA ALA A 113 -4.70 21.54 -36.58
C ALA A 113 -5.40 22.80 -37.14
N ALA A 114 -5.80 23.72 -36.25
CA ALA A 114 -6.49 24.95 -36.64
C ALA A 114 -5.68 25.86 -37.57
N GLU A 115 -4.36 25.76 -37.58
CA GLU A 115 -3.47 26.59 -38.44
C GLU A 115 -2.74 25.77 -39.54
N LEU A 116 -2.82 24.45 -39.47
CA LEU A 116 -2.20 23.56 -40.45
C LEU A 116 -3.21 23.24 -41.58
N ARG A 117 -2.94 23.65 -42.81
CA ARG A 117 -3.71 23.21 -43.98
C ARG A 117 -3.24 21.78 -44.34
N ALA A 118 -4.17 20.82 -44.30
CA ALA A 118 -3.94 19.42 -44.42
C ALA A 118 -3.52 18.96 -45.82
N SER A 119 -2.26 19.02 -46.19
CA SER A 119 -1.82 18.39 -47.45
C SER A 119 -0.45 17.72 -47.40
N ASP A 120 0.30 17.73 -46.32
CA ASP A 120 1.70 17.37 -46.35
C ASP A 120 2.11 16.28 -45.39
N ILE A 121 3.07 15.47 -45.81
CA ILE A 121 3.84 14.48 -45.01
C ILE A 121 4.29 15.08 -43.68
N ALA A 122 4.63 16.38 -43.65
CA ALA A 122 5.01 17.13 -42.46
C ALA A 122 3.93 17.16 -41.36
N VAL A 123 2.64 17.13 -41.75
CA VAL A 123 1.52 17.07 -40.79
C VAL A 123 1.46 15.68 -40.11
N LEU A 124 1.74 14.64 -40.89
CA LEU A 124 1.80 13.27 -40.40
C LEU A 124 2.98 13.07 -39.42
N GLU A 125 4.17 13.58 -39.77
CA GLU A 125 5.34 13.57 -38.91
C GLU A 125 5.08 14.32 -37.60
N MET A 126 4.37 15.46 -37.66
CA MET A 126 3.96 16.22 -36.48
C MET A 126 2.99 15.44 -35.60
N ALA A 127 2.00 14.79 -36.20
CA ALA A 127 1.04 13.96 -35.47
C ALA A 127 1.74 12.80 -34.76
N GLN A 128 2.68 12.15 -35.44
CA GLN A 128 3.49 11.06 -34.85
C GLN A 128 4.32 11.55 -33.65
N ARG A 129 4.98 12.72 -33.75
CA ARG A 129 5.73 13.29 -32.64
C ARG A 129 4.84 13.64 -31.45
N LEU A 130 3.65 14.18 -31.69
CA LEU A 130 2.68 14.43 -30.62
C LEU A 130 2.24 13.14 -29.96
N ASP A 131 1.96 12.10 -30.76
CA ASP A 131 1.57 10.77 -30.25
C ASP A 131 2.66 10.16 -29.36
N GLU A 132 3.91 10.20 -29.83
CA GLU A 132 5.05 9.68 -29.07
C GLU A 132 5.28 10.45 -27.77
N GLY A 133 5.22 11.79 -27.80
CA GLY A 133 5.35 12.62 -26.62
C GLY A 133 4.22 12.37 -25.61
N PHE A 134 2.98 12.21 -26.06
CA PHE A 134 1.87 11.88 -25.17
C PHE A 134 1.98 10.46 -24.60
N TYR A 135 2.49 9.51 -25.37
CA TYR A 135 2.77 8.16 -24.85
C TYR A 135 3.80 8.20 -23.71
N GLN A 136 4.90 8.94 -23.91
CA GLN A 136 5.92 9.11 -22.88
C GLN A 136 5.37 9.78 -21.61
N LEU A 137 4.59 10.85 -21.78
CA LEU A 137 3.92 11.55 -20.66
C LEU A 137 2.97 10.62 -19.89
N LEU A 138 2.15 9.87 -20.61
CA LEU A 138 1.20 8.94 -20.01
C LEU A 138 1.92 7.82 -19.26
N SER A 139 2.98 7.24 -19.86
CA SER A 139 3.80 6.21 -19.21
C SER A 139 4.42 6.74 -17.92
N ALA A 140 5.04 7.92 -17.95
CA ALA A 140 5.62 8.54 -16.76
C ALA A 140 4.56 8.86 -15.69
N GLY A 141 3.35 9.28 -16.09
CA GLY A 141 2.23 9.49 -15.17
C GLY A 141 1.74 8.21 -14.50
N ILE A 142 1.62 7.13 -15.24
CA ILE A 142 1.23 5.82 -14.72
C ILE A 142 2.31 5.24 -13.80
N GLU A 143 3.58 5.34 -14.18
CA GLU A 143 4.70 4.89 -13.34
C GLU A 143 4.72 5.64 -12.00
N ALA A 144 4.62 6.96 -12.02
CA ALA A 144 4.54 7.78 -10.81
C ALA A 144 3.32 7.44 -9.94
N PHE A 145 2.17 7.19 -10.56
CA PHE A 145 0.97 6.73 -9.86
C PHE A 145 1.18 5.38 -9.19
N ILE A 146 1.74 4.40 -9.92
CA ILE A 146 2.04 3.07 -9.39
C ILE A 146 3.05 3.18 -8.23
N GLU A 147 4.11 3.95 -8.39
CA GLU A 147 5.13 4.14 -7.35
C GLU A 147 4.51 4.74 -6.08
N GLN A 148 3.72 5.80 -6.22
CA GLN A 148 3.07 6.46 -5.08
C GLN A 148 2.05 5.57 -4.38
N HIS A 149 1.26 4.79 -5.12
CA HIS A 149 0.21 3.94 -4.55
C HIS A 149 0.69 2.53 -4.22
N SER A 150 1.88 2.12 -4.68
CA SER A 150 2.40 0.78 -4.43
C SER A 150 2.59 0.49 -2.94
N VAL A 151 3.04 1.48 -2.17
CA VAL A 151 3.21 1.36 -0.72
C VAL A 151 1.86 1.19 -0.04
N GLU A 152 0.88 2.00 -0.40
CA GLU A 152 -0.48 1.93 0.14
C GLU A 152 -1.17 0.62 -0.24
N LEU A 153 -1.10 0.22 -1.51
CA LEU A 153 -1.63 -1.06 -1.98
C LEU A 153 -0.95 -2.25 -1.31
N GLN A 154 0.38 -2.21 -1.11
CA GLN A 154 1.11 -3.24 -0.37
C GLN A 154 0.71 -3.25 1.10
N TYR A 155 0.53 -2.09 1.72
CA TYR A 155 0.06 -1.99 3.09
C TYR A 155 -1.33 -2.61 3.21
N GLN A 156 -2.30 -2.21 2.40
CA GLN A 156 -3.66 -2.76 2.38
C GLN A 156 -3.68 -4.26 2.05
N ALA A 157 -2.86 -4.72 1.12
CA ALA A 157 -2.77 -6.15 0.77
C ALA A 157 -2.14 -7.02 1.87
N ASN A 158 -1.35 -6.44 2.78
CA ASN A 158 -0.57 -7.15 3.79
C ASN A 158 -1.04 -6.93 5.22
N THR A 159 -1.99 -6.03 5.48
CA THR A 159 -2.49 -5.71 6.82
C THR A 159 -3.93 -6.16 7.04
N ASP A 160 -4.31 -6.28 8.30
CA ASP A 160 -5.69 -6.51 8.75
C ASP A 160 -6.36 -5.14 9.01
N PRO A 161 -7.51 -4.83 8.39
CA PRO A 161 -8.13 -3.51 8.49
C PRO A 161 -8.69 -3.17 9.88
N LEU A 162 -8.97 -4.16 10.72
CA LEU A 162 -9.47 -3.93 12.07
C LEU A 162 -8.38 -3.51 13.05
N THR A 163 -7.22 -4.18 12.96
CA THR A 163 -6.15 -4.08 13.96
C THR A 163 -4.91 -3.33 13.46
N GLY A 164 -4.75 -3.14 12.14
CA GLY A 164 -3.55 -2.58 11.54
C GLY A 164 -2.32 -3.49 11.58
N LEU A 165 -2.42 -4.67 12.17
CA LEU A 165 -1.36 -5.67 12.15
C LEU A 165 -1.25 -6.31 10.77
N TYR A 166 -0.14 -7.00 10.49
CA TYR A 166 -0.04 -7.78 9.28
C TYR A 166 -1.10 -8.89 9.22
N ASN A 167 -1.45 -9.31 8.01
CA ASN A 167 -2.43 -10.38 7.78
C ASN A 167 -1.77 -11.75 7.55
N VAL A 168 -2.59 -12.78 7.37
CA VAL A 168 -2.15 -14.17 7.14
C VAL A 168 -1.26 -14.33 5.90
N ARG A 169 -1.47 -13.50 4.85
CA ARG A 169 -0.65 -13.55 3.64
C ARG A 169 0.79 -13.15 3.93
N TYR A 170 0.97 -12.03 4.62
CA TYR A 170 2.28 -11.53 5.03
C TYR A 170 2.97 -12.50 6.01
N PHE A 171 2.20 -13.07 6.96
CA PHE A 171 2.70 -14.09 7.90
C PHE A 171 3.37 -15.26 7.19
N ARG A 172 2.70 -15.84 6.17
CA ARG A 172 3.26 -16.99 5.43
C ARG A 172 4.59 -16.64 4.77
N GLN A 173 4.69 -15.47 4.15
CA GLN A 173 5.92 -15.00 3.51
C GLN A 173 7.06 -14.84 4.53
N GLN A 174 6.78 -14.21 5.66
CA GLN A 174 7.79 -13.94 6.69
C GLN A 174 8.23 -15.20 7.43
N LEU A 175 7.33 -16.14 7.68
CA LEU A 175 7.67 -17.41 8.31
C LEU A 175 8.60 -18.25 7.40
N HIS A 176 8.31 -18.31 6.10
CA HIS A 176 9.20 -18.95 5.13
C HIS A 176 10.57 -18.25 5.07
N ARG A 177 10.60 -16.90 5.02
CA ARG A 177 11.84 -16.13 5.00
C ARG A 177 12.72 -16.43 6.24
N ASN A 178 12.13 -16.42 7.43
CA ASN A 178 12.86 -16.72 8.67
C ASN A 178 13.40 -18.16 8.69
N LEU A 179 12.65 -19.11 8.15
CA LEU A 179 13.11 -20.48 8.01
C LEU A 179 14.30 -20.61 7.05
N GLU A 180 14.28 -19.91 5.92
CA GLU A 180 15.42 -19.88 4.98
C GLU A 180 16.66 -19.19 5.62
N LEU A 181 16.46 -18.12 6.39
CA LEU A 181 17.54 -17.49 7.16
C LEU A 181 18.12 -18.46 8.18
N TYR A 182 17.29 -19.25 8.87
CA TYR A 182 17.77 -20.28 9.76
C TYR A 182 18.56 -21.37 9.00
N LYS A 183 18.05 -21.89 7.90
CA LYS A 183 18.73 -22.92 7.12
C LYS A 183 20.10 -22.47 6.65
N ARG A 184 20.22 -21.22 6.15
CA ARG A 184 21.45 -20.69 5.58
C ARG A 184 22.43 -20.15 6.62
N TYR A 185 21.96 -19.40 7.60
CA TYR A 185 22.80 -18.65 8.52
C TYR A 185 22.68 -19.12 9.97
N ARG A 186 21.86 -20.10 10.26
CA ARG A 186 21.58 -20.62 11.60
C ARG A 186 21.06 -19.56 12.56
N ILE A 187 20.39 -18.52 12.04
CA ILE A 187 19.73 -17.50 12.84
C ILE A 187 18.44 -18.10 13.41
N PRO A 188 18.32 -18.29 14.73
CA PRO A 188 17.11 -18.83 15.33
C PRO A 188 15.97 -17.85 15.22
N PHE A 189 14.74 -18.31 15.34
CA PHE A 189 13.56 -17.47 15.52
C PHE A 189 12.53 -18.16 16.39
N SER A 190 11.68 -17.38 17.04
CA SER A 190 10.56 -17.91 17.82
C SER A 190 9.23 -17.48 17.21
N LEU A 191 8.19 -18.27 17.48
CA LEU A 191 6.84 -18.01 17.06
C LEU A 191 5.92 -18.07 18.29
N LEU A 192 5.18 -17.01 18.55
CA LEU A 192 4.10 -16.97 19.51
C LEU A 192 2.77 -17.10 18.76
N MET A 193 1.91 -18.00 19.22
CA MET A 193 0.52 -18.08 18.80
C MET A 193 -0.37 -17.64 19.97
N MET A 194 -1.21 -16.68 19.75
CA MET A 194 -2.01 -16.02 20.79
C MET A 194 -3.49 -16.05 20.42
N ASP A 195 -4.34 -16.13 21.43
CA ASP A 195 -5.78 -16.11 21.25
C ASP A 195 -6.43 -15.37 22.42
N LEU A 196 -7.36 -14.51 22.10
CA LEU A 196 -8.08 -13.72 23.10
C LEU A 196 -9.13 -14.58 23.79
N ASP A 197 -8.94 -14.81 25.08
CA ASP A 197 -9.82 -15.70 25.85
C ASP A 197 -11.25 -15.15 25.92
N ARG A 198 -12.23 -16.01 25.72
CA ARG A 198 -13.67 -15.72 25.88
C ARG A 198 -14.22 -14.62 24.98
N LEU A 199 -13.60 -14.33 23.81
CA LEU A 199 -14.08 -13.30 22.88
C LEU A 199 -15.55 -13.53 22.47
N LYS A 200 -15.94 -14.80 22.24
CA LYS A 200 -17.34 -15.13 21.92
C LYS A 200 -18.29 -14.71 23.03
N GLN A 201 -17.96 -14.99 24.30
CA GLN A 201 -18.80 -14.58 25.44
C GLN A 201 -18.90 -13.07 25.58
N LEU A 202 -17.82 -12.33 25.28
CA LEU A 202 -17.82 -10.88 25.20
C LEU A 202 -18.76 -10.37 24.09
N ASN A 203 -18.68 -10.94 22.89
CA ASN A 203 -19.56 -10.59 21.78
C ASN A 203 -21.03 -10.86 22.10
N ASP A 204 -21.32 -12.01 22.68
CA ASP A 204 -22.69 -12.42 23.03
C ASP A 204 -23.28 -11.52 24.13
N ALA A 205 -22.48 -11.04 25.07
CA ALA A 205 -22.91 -10.18 26.18
C ALA A 205 -22.98 -8.70 25.83
N CYS A 206 -22.08 -8.20 24.98
CA CYS A 206 -21.86 -6.75 24.81
C CYS A 206 -21.86 -6.30 23.33
N GLY A 207 -22.04 -7.23 22.40
CA GLY A 207 -22.06 -6.98 20.96
C GLY A 207 -20.66 -6.99 20.31
N HIS A 208 -20.66 -7.14 19.00
CA HIS A 208 -19.42 -7.26 18.19
C HIS A 208 -18.50 -6.04 18.30
N GLN A 209 -19.03 -4.85 18.54
CA GLN A 209 -18.21 -3.63 18.67
C GLN A 209 -17.24 -3.72 19.86
N GLU A 210 -17.68 -4.30 20.98
CA GLU A 210 -16.80 -4.50 22.15
C GLU A 210 -15.76 -5.61 21.89
N GLY A 211 -16.13 -6.65 21.16
CA GLY A 211 -15.15 -7.64 20.68
C GLY A 211 -14.09 -7.04 19.77
N ASP A 212 -14.49 -6.21 18.81
CA ASP A 212 -13.58 -5.47 17.94
C ASP A 212 -12.64 -4.55 18.72
N ARG A 213 -13.17 -3.91 19.79
CA ARG A 213 -12.38 -3.08 20.68
C ARG A 213 -11.35 -3.92 21.46
N ALA A 214 -11.73 -5.10 21.94
CA ALA A 214 -10.82 -6.01 22.63
C ALA A 214 -9.69 -6.50 21.69
N LEU A 215 -10.02 -6.83 20.44
CA LEU A 215 -9.04 -7.20 19.42
C LEU A 215 -8.04 -6.05 19.10
N ARG A 216 -8.53 -4.81 18.97
CA ARG A 216 -7.65 -3.63 18.79
C ARG A 216 -6.76 -3.39 20.01
N HIS A 217 -7.25 -3.62 21.22
CA HIS A 217 -6.47 -3.49 22.44
C HIS A 217 -5.34 -4.52 22.51
N LEU A 218 -5.62 -5.81 22.20
CA LEU A 218 -4.58 -6.83 22.11
C LEU A 218 -3.52 -6.45 21.07
N ALA A 219 -3.95 -6.01 19.89
CA ALA A 219 -3.04 -5.54 18.84
C ALA A 219 -2.16 -4.38 19.31
N GLY A 220 -2.72 -3.41 20.03
CA GLY A 220 -1.99 -2.29 20.61
C GLY A 220 -0.92 -2.75 21.60
N VAL A 221 -1.27 -3.66 22.53
CA VAL A 221 -0.31 -4.25 23.48
C VAL A 221 0.83 -4.98 22.76
N ILE A 222 0.51 -5.77 21.75
CA ILE A 222 1.53 -6.47 20.94
C ILE A 222 2.47 -5.46 20.28
N CYS A 223 1.95 -4.38 19.70
CA CYS A 223 2.75 -3.33 19.07
C CYS A 223 3.67 -2.60 20.04
N GLU A 224 3.22 -2.33 21.27
CA GLU A 224 4.01 -1.67 22.30
C GLU A 224 5.14 -2.56 22.88
N GLU A 225 4.91 -3.86 22.96
CA GLU A 225 5.85 -4.82 23.57
C GLU A 225 6.86 -5.41 22.58
N LYS A 226 6.52 -5.47 21.29
CA LYS A 226 7.39 -6.02 20.24
C LYS A 226 8.51 -5.04 19.85
N ARG A 227 9.59 -5.57 19.31
CA ARG A 227 10.63 -4.79 18.66
C ARG A 227 10.18 -4.41 17.23
N GLU A 228 10.87 -3.45 16.62
CA GLU A 228 10.63 -3.06 15.22
C GLU A 228 10.81 -4.23 14.24
N THR A 229 11.80 -5.10 14.52
CA THR A 229 12.08 -6.30 13.71
C THR A 229 11.09 -7.44 13.90
N ASP A 230 10.26 -7.38 14.94
CA ASP A 230 9.27 -8.43 15.23
C ASP A 230 8.02 -8.22 14.38
N ILE A 231 7.42 -9.32 13.92
CA ILE A 231 6.34 -9.30 12.95
C ILE A 231 5.05 -9.74 13.63
N ALA A 232 4.19 -8.77 13.94
CA ALA A 232 2.88 -8.98 14.54
C ALA A 232 1.81 -9.18 13.49
N VAL A 233 0.99 -10.20 13.64
CA VAL A 233 0.02 -10.68 12.64
C VAL A 233 -1.31 -10.99 13.31
N ARG A 234 -2.41 -10.54 12.70
CA ARG A 234 -3.73 -11.11 12.94
C ARG A 234 -3.99 -12.20 11.91
N TYR A 235 -4.10 -13.44 12.37
CA TYR A 235 -4.26 -14.59 11.48
C TYR A 235 -5.72 -14.78 11.02
N GLY A 236 -6.67 -14.50 11.90
CA GLY A 236 -8.10 -14.53 11.65
C GLY A 236 -8.90 -14.62 12.95
N GLY A 237 -10.10 -14.08 13.00
CA GLY A 237 -10.93 -14.08 14.20
C GLY A 237 -10.22 -13.48 15.41
N ASP A 238 -9.97 -14.32 16.42
CA ASP A 238 -9.29 -14.05 17.69
C ASP A 238 -7.82 -14.50 17.73
N GLU A 239 -7.31 -15.07 16.62
CA GLU A 239 -5.96 -15.63 16.55
C GLU A 239 -4.93 -14.59 16.07
N PHE A 240 -3.84 -14.48 16.83
CA PHE A 240 -2.70 -13.63 16.53
C PHE A 240 -1.41 -14.43 16.51
N PHE A 241 -0.47 -14.00 15.68
CA PHE A 241 0.89 -14.53 15.66
C PHE A 241 1.92 -13.42 15.86
N LEU A 242 3.03 -13.76 16.50
CA LEU A 242 4.19 -12.90 16.61
C LEU A 242 5.43 -13.70 16.20
N VAL A 243 6.06 -13.32 15.09
CA VAL A 243 7.33 -13.91 14.65
C VAL A 243 8.46 -13.07 15.19
N LEU A 244 9.42 -13.69 15.85
CA LEU A 244 10.52 -13.06 16.57
C LEU A 244 11.86 -13.49 15.96
N PRO A 245 12.38 -12.77 14.93
CA PRO A 245 13.68 -13.08 14.34
C PRO A 245 14.81 -12.95 15.36
N GLY A 246 15.81 -13.83 15.28
CA GLY A 246 16.97 -13.81 16.16
C GLY A 246 16.66 -14.08 17.65
N THR A 247 15.45 -14.60 17.97
CA THR A 247 15.00 -14.75 19.35
C THR A 247 14.94 -16.21 19.74
N VAL A 248 15.55 -16.56 20.87
CA VAL A 248 15.54 -17.90 21.46
C VAL A 248 14.38 -18.06 22.45
N THR A 249 14.10 -19.30 22.83
CA THR A 249 12.92 -19.67 23.62
C THR A 249 12.73 -18.85 24.88
N GLY A 250 13.78 -18.68 25.71
CA GLY A 250 13.64 -17.97 26.98
C GLY A 250 13.28 -16.47 26.82
N ASP A 251 13.78 -15.82 25.76
CA ASP A 251 13.42 -14.43 25.45
C ASP A 251 11.99 -14.34 24.93
N ALA A 252 11.57 -15.31 24.12
CA ALA A 252 10.20 -15.40 23.62
C ALA A 252 9.19 -15.63 24.76
N GLU A 253 9.50 -16.49 25.72
CA GLU A 253 8.67 -16.72 26.91
C GLU A 253 8.55 -15.45 27.78
N ARG A 254 9.64 -14.70 27.96
CA ARG A 254 9.62 -13.42 28.66
C ARG A 254 8.72 -12.40 27.98
N LEU A 255 8.80 -12.28 26.67
CA LEU A 255 7.94 -11.39 25.89
C LEU A 255 6.48 -11.83 25.98
N ALA A 256 6.19 -13.11 25.81
CA ALA A 256 4.83 -13.65 25.93
C ALA A 256 4.23 -13.34 27.33
N THR A 257 5.03 -13.51 28.39
CA THR A 257 4.61 -13.21 29.77
C THR A 257 4.31 -11.72 29.95
N ARG A 258 5.13 -10.81 29.37
CA ARG A 258 4.87 -9.37 29.45
C ARG A 258 3.58 -9.01 28.73
N ILE A 259 3.38 -9.50 27.50
CA ILE A 259 2.14 -9.29 26.73
C ILE A 259 0.93 -9.73 27.55
N ARG A 260 0.96 -10.94 28.11
CA ARG A 260 -0.12 -11.47 28.95
C ARG A 260 -0.42 -10.57 30.14
N HIS A 261 0.60 -10.15 30.90
CA HIS A 261 0.42 -9.26 32.06
C HIS A 261 -0.16 -7.89 31.64
N ARG A 262 0.30 -7.34 30.52
CA ARG A 262 -0.22 -6.06 30.01
C ARG A 262 -1.70 -6.17 29.60
N VAL A 263 -2.08 -7.23 28.91
CA VAL A 263 -3.49 -7.48 28.56
C VAL A 263 -4.35 -7.62 29.80
N GLN A 264 -3.87 -8.37 30.80
CA GLN A 264 -4.57 -8.56 32.08
C GLN A 264 -4.70 -7.25 32.87
N ALA A 265 -3.65 -6.41 32.87
CA ALA A 265 -3.64 -5.11 33.58
C ALA A 265 -4.60 -4.09 32.95
N LEU A 266 -4.87 -4.17 31.65
CA LEU A 266 -5.82 -3.29 30.95
C LEU A 266 -7.26 -3.48 31.42
N ASN A 267 -7.54 -4.58 32.15
CA ASN A 267 -8.80 -4.83 32.88
C ASN A 267 -10.02 -4.37 32.04
N LEU A 268 -10.21 -4.98 30.87
CA LEU A 268 -11.36 -4.69 30.02
C LEU A 268 -12.62 -5.11 30.79
N ARG A 269 -13.13 -4.19 31.62
CA ARG A 269 -14.35 -4.38 32.40
C ARG A 269 -15.55 -4.04 31.53
N THR A 270 -16.34 -5.02 31.20
CA THR A 270 -17.63 -4.81 30.61
C THR A 270 -18.69 -5.43 31.49
N GLY A 271 -19.63 -4.63 31.97
CA GLY A 271 -20.70 -5.09 32.86
C GLY A 271 -20.26 -5.59 34.23
N GLY A 272 -19.10 -5.13 34.75
CA GLY A 272 -18.61 -5.49 36.08
C GLY A 272 -17.90 -6.85 36.18
N ARG A 273 -17.64 -7.53 35.07
CA ARG A 273 -16.88 -8.80 35.02
C ARG A 273 -15.54 -8.58 34.34
N GLU A 274 -14.48 -9.22 34.86
CA GLU A 274 -13.20 -9.33 34.16
C GLU A 274 -13.39 -10.22 32.94
N MET A 275 -13.15 -9.67 31.73
CA MET A 275 -13.66 -10.34 30.56
C MET A 275 -12.60 -10.91 29.63
N THR A 276 -11.35 -10.47 29.65
CA THR A 276 -10.42 -10.96 28.63
C THR A 276 -9.02 -11.17 29.15
N GLY A 277 -8.57 -12.43 29.12
CA GLY A 277 -7.17 -12.82 29.13
C GLY A 277 -6.67 -13.08 27.73
N VAL A 278 -5.40 -13.37 27.61
CA VAL A 278 -4.79 -13.88 26.40
C VAL A 278 -4.04 -15.16 26.71
N SER A 279 -4.33 -16.23 25.99
CA SER A 279 -3.59 -17.47 26.02
C SER A 279 -2.51 -17.48 24.95
N ILE A 280 -1.30 -17.91 25.28
CA ILE A 280 -0.13 -17.80 24.38
C ILE A 280 0.61 -19.13 24.33
N GLY A 281 0.78 -19.68 23.12
CA GLY A 281 1.65 -20.81 22.82
C GLY A 281 2.99 -20.33 22.28
N VAL A 282 4.11 -20.88 22.77
CA VAL A 282 5.47 -20.49 22.38
C VAL A 282 6.21 -21.69 21.77
N VAL A 283 6.80 -21.46 20.58
CA VAL A 283 7.70 -22.42 19.92
C VAL A 283 8.93 -21.71 19.37
N CYS A 284 10.03 -22.43 19.19
CA CYS A 284 11.29 -21.89 18.72
C CYS A 284 11.92 -22.79 17.64
N CYS A 285 12.37 -22.19 16.56
CA CYS A 285 13.25 -22.83 15.59
C CYS A 285 14.72 -22.59 16.00
N PRO A 286 15.56 -23.65 16.15
CA PRO A 286 15.29 -25.03 15.77
C PRO A 286 14.77 -25.94 16.91
N ALA A 287 14.70 -25.47 18.14
CA ALA A 287 14.46 -26.31 19.31
C ALA A 287 13.18 -27.17 19.19
N ASP A 288 12.14 -26.60 18.59
CA ASP A 288 10.85 -27.28 18.42
C ASP A 288 10.62 -27.73 16.95
N GLY A 289 11.62 -27.59 16.07
CA GLY A 289 11.61 -28.01 14.68
C GLY A 289 12.11 -26.96 13.73
N ALA A 290 12.30 -27.36 12.47
CA ALA A 290 12.78 -26.51 11.39
C ALA A 290 11.92 -26.65 10.11
N ASP A 291 10.63 -26.84 10.31
CA ASP A 291 9.61 -26.91 9.25
C ASP A 291 8.41 -26.07 9.64
N VAL A 292 7.82 -25.35 8.66
CA VAL A 292 6.71 -24.41 8.88
C VAL A 292 5.47 -25.12 9.44
N GLY A 293 5.13 -26.27 8.87
CA GLY A 293 3.96 -27.05 9.28
C GLY A 293 4.12 -27.57 10.70
N ALA A 294 5.29 -28.12 11.01
CA ALA A 294 5.62 -28.66 12.34
C ALA A 294 5.62 -27.54 13.39
N LEU A 295 6.26 -26.40 13.13
CA LEU A 295 6.27 -25.27 14.07
C LEU A 295 4.87 -24.74 14.35
N ARG A 296 4.03 -24.61 13.32
CA ARG A 296 2.66 -24.14 13.49
C ARG A 296 1.80 -25.12 14.29
N ALA A 297 1.87 -26.42 13.97
CA ALA A 297 1.14 -27.45 14.71
C ALA A 297 1.57 -27.54 16.20
N LYS A 298 2.85 -27.29 16.46
CA LYS A 298 3.37 -27.25 17.82
C LYS A 298 2.97 -25.99 18.58
N ALA A 299 2.89 -24.83 17.88
CA ALA A 299 2.38 -23.57 18.45
C ALA A 299 0.90 -23.71 18.84
N ASP A 300 0.08 -24.28 17.95
CA ASP A 300 -1.33 -24.57 18.21
C ASP A 300 -1.50 -25.49 19.44
N ARG A 301 -0.70 -26.54 19.53
CA ARG A 301 -0.74 -27.43 20.68
C ARG A 301 -0.31 -26.75 21.98
N ALA A 302 0.70 -25.88 21.94
CA ALA A 302 1.09 -25.08 23.09
C ALA A 302 -0.03 -24.11 23.52
N LEU A 303 -0.68 -23.44 22.57
CA LEU A 303 -1.83 -22.57 22.82
C LEU A 303 -3.00 -23.35 23.43
N TYR A 304 -3.30 -24.53 22.91
CA TYR A 304 -4.30 -25.43 23.51
C TYR A 304 -4.01 -25.75 24.97
N LEU A 305 -2.75 -26.03 25.33
CA LEU A 305 -2.35 -26.25 26.72
C LEU A 305 -2.58 -25.01 27.60
N ALA A 306 -2.24 -23.80 27.09
CA ALA A 306 -2.49 -22.54 27.78
C ALA A 306 -3.99 -22.34 28.06
N LYS A 307 -4.84 -22.69 27.12
CA LYS A 307 -6.31 -22.65 27.29
C LYS A 307 -6.86 -23.67 28.22
N ALA A 308 -6.31 -24.92 28.19
CA ALA A 308 -6.78 -26.05 29.02
C ALA A 308 -6.60 -25.85 30.54
N ILE A 309 -5.63 -25.03 30.94
CA ILE A 309 -5.41 -24.70 32.38
C ILE A 309 -6.27 -23.55 32.90
N GLY A 310 -7.24 -23.08 32.09
CA GLY A 310 -8.21 -22.05 32.48
C GLY A 310 -8.10 -20.76 31.64
N GLY A 311 -7.16 -20.69 30.70
CA GLY A 311 -6.86 -19.50 29.91
C GLY A 311 -5.99 -18.47 30.64
N GLY A 312 -5.63 -17.39 29.98
CA GLY A 312 -4.79 -16.32 30.54
C GLY A 312 -3.37 -16.81 30.89
N ALA A 313 -2.82 -17.74 30.13
CA ALA A 313 -1.58 -18.40 30.43
C ALA A 313 -0.60 -18.45 29.25
N VAL A 314 0.67 -18.66 29.55
CA VAL A 314 1.72 -18.90 28.57
C VAL A 314 2.15 -20.36 28.68
N ALA A 315 2.14 -21.09 27.57
CA ALA A 315 2.63 -22.45 27.52
C ALA A 315 3.67 -22.60 26.40
N ARG A 316 4.72 -23.36 26.69
CA ARG A 316 5.70 -23.75 25.68
C ARG A 316 5.37 -25.14 25.16
N TYR A 317 5.60 -25.38 23.86
CA TYR A 317 5.60 -26.74 23.35
C TYR A 317 6.73 -27.56 24.02
N ARG A 318 6.37 -28.71 24.54
CA ARG A 318 7.32 -29.75 24.96
C ARG A 318 6.81 -31.10 24.47
N ASP A 319 7.70 -31.95 24.02
CA ASP A 319 7.32 -33.33 23.71
C ASP A 319 6.71 -33.99 24.96
N PHE A 320 5.56 -34.61 24.78
CA PHE A 320 4.77 -35.20 25.88
C PHE A 320 5.46 -36.31 26.70
N SER A 321 6.69 -36.66 26.33
CA SER A 321 7.53 -37.57 27.13
C SER A 321 8.10 -36.92 28.40
N LEU A 322 8.00 -35.59 28.56
CA LEU A 322 8.48 -34.85 29.72
C LEU A 322 7.38 -33.91 30.21
N GLN A 323 6.96 -34.04 31.45
CA GLN A 323 5.82 -33.32 32.08
C GLN A 323 5.75 -31.84 31.76
N PRO A 324 4.54 -31.24 31.53
CA PRO A 324 4.37 -29.83 31.24
C PRO A 324 4.78 -28.97 32.44
N GLN A 325 5.72 -28.05 32.27
CA GLN A 325 5.91 -26.96 33.21
C GLN A 325 5.14 -25.73 32.70
N VAL A 326 4.16 -25.33 33.49
CA VAL A 326 3.43 -24.10 33.29
C VAL A 326 4.21 -22.96 33.95
N VAL A 327 4.50 -21.91 33.24
CA VAL A 327 5.07 -20.67 33.79
C VAL A 327 3.90 -19.79 34.22
N PHE A 328 3.69 -19.63 35.51
CA PHE A 328 2.68 -18.77 36.12
C PHE A 328 3.10 -17.31 36.11
#